data_03545b9c2d2eda7c40c9972be6ee8bbc
#
_entry.id   03545b9c2d2eda7c40c9972be6ee8bbc
#
_cell.length_a   1.000
_cell.length_b   1.000
_cell.length_c   1.000
_cell.angle_alpha   90.00
_cell.angle_beta   90.00
_cell.angle_gamma   90.00
#
_symmetry.space_group_name_H-M   'P 1'
#
loop_
_entity.id
_entity.type
_entity.pdbx_description
1 polymer ?
#
loop_
_entity_poly.entity_id
_entity_poly.type
_entity_poly.pdbx_seq_one_letter_code
_entity_poly.pdbx_strand_id
1 'polypeptide(L)'
;MDAPTLLLAAGSNGRGQLATGDSRDAHSFTPSKFARREISSTSPPSPELSPTIISIVGGGNHTLVLLSWVNDTAPSLEVWGCGEGAKGQLGPGYNADSEGRDESAVLRPLVLPWEEQGLFGYTIFHVAACWETSFFVLRKSDQRDILASMGGNDFGDLGIGDAPSKKMIKAPFHIVDLSHIVGSTAQHVSITDVITGPHHVIVLLRADKKQYIAGWGTARHGQLGPLLLPSGRALPFSPSPVVIDLPIDVQLDPVLSVRAGNQHSVFLHASGHISALGSDAKGQLQGLRTAEGVQAIDCTWNGTYIQTPQGLLSTGTNARGQLGRREHASKALSGAVRFPVEARVLDFACGSEHVLALIESQGRKEVWGWGWNEHGNLGTGSLDDVNVPVKIWPPPAVESEAMTSIAVRVWAGCGTSWIAVSK
;
A
#
# COMPACT_ATOMS: atom_id res chain seq x y z
N MET A 1 -1.49 20.61 -20.01
CA MET A 1 -2.13 20.70 -18.66
C MET A 1 -2.91 19.42 -18.50
N ASP A 2 -2.51 18.58 -17.54
CA ASP A 2 -3.24 17.36 -17.26
C ASP A 2 -4.61 17.74 -16.67
N ALA A 3 -5.64 17.04 -17.12
CA ALA A 3 -7.01 17.28 -16.64
C ALA A 3 -7.10 16.99 -15.14
N PRO A 4 -7.95 17.72 -14.38
CA PRO A 4 -8.07 17.50 -12.95
C PRO A 4 -8.47 16.05 -12.64
N THR A 5 -7.69 15.41 -11.77
CA THR A 5 -7.93 14.04 -11.35
C THR A 5 -8.92 14.02 -10.19
N LEU A 6 -10.02 13.28 -10.34
CA LEU A 6 -10.97 13.01 -9.26
C LEU A 6 -10.60 11.69 -8.59
N LEU A 7 -10.53 11.66 -7.26
CA LEU A 7 -10.36 10.46 -6.47
C LEU A 7 -11.72 9.94 -5.99
N LEU A 8 -12.02 8.70 -6.31
CA LEU A 8 -13.22 7.99 -5.89
C LEU A 8 -12.84 6.87 -4.94
N ALA A 9 -13.63 6.67 -3.89
CA ALA A 9 -13.41 5.66 -2.86
C ALA A 9 -14.67 4.82 -2.60
N ALA A 10 -14.47 3.54 -2.23
CA ALA A 10 -15.52 2.62 -1.79
C ALA A 10 -15.00 1.70 -0.69
N GLY A 11 -15.90 1.15 0.13
CA GLY A 11 -15.58 0.17 1.16
C GLY A 11 -15.74 0.68 2.59
N SER A 12 -14.95 0.11 3.49
CA SER A 12 -14.98 0.40 4.93
C SER A 12 -14.61 1.85 5.25
N ASN A 13 -15.44 2.52 6.05
CA ASN A 13 -15.26 3.92 6.38
C ASN A 13 -15.60 4.27 7.84
N GLY A 14 -15.71 3.28 8.71
CA GLY A 14 -16.12 3.47 10.10
C GLY A 14 -15.24 4.45 10.92
N ARG A 15 -14.09 4.86 10.39
CA ARG A 15 -13.19 5.87 10.95
C ARG A 15 -12.92 7.05 10.03
N GLY A 16 -13.66 7.18 8.92
CA GLY A 16 -13.45 8.23 7.93
C GLY A 16 -12.27 8.00 6.98
N GLN A 17 -11.75 6.77 6.92
CA GLN A 17 -10.57 6.41 6.14
C GLN A 17 -10.74 6.48 4.61
N LEU A 18 -11.97 6.66 4.10
CA LEU A 18 -12.24 6.93 2.69
C LEU A 18 -12.28 8.42 2.35
N ALA A 19 -12.30 9.29 3.37
CA ALA A 19 -12.43 10.74 3.21
C ALA A 19 -13.69 11.17 2.44
N THR A 20 -14.81 10.48 2.55
CA THR A 20 -16.06 10.81 1.86
C THR A 20 -16.84 11.95 2.53
N GLY A 21 -16.39 12.41 3.69
CA GLY A 21 -17.00 13.47 4.50
C GLY A 21 -17.96 12.95 5.56
N ASP A 22 -17.98 11.66 5.77
CA ASP A 22 -18.67 10.97 6.87
C ASP A 22 -17.92 9.67 7.26
N SER A 23 -18.43 8.94 8.24
CA SER A 23 -17.88 7.69 8.75
C SER A 23 -18.77 6.48 8.43
N ARG A 24 -19.53 6.52 7.35
CA ARG A 24 -20.35 5.41 6.86
C ARG A 24 -19.64 4.69 5.73
N ASP A 25 -19.73 3.37 5.71
CA ASP A 25 -19.22 2.56 4.61
C ASP A 25 -19.80 3.03 3.27
N ALA A 26 -18.96 3.12 2.26
CA ALA A 26 -19.36 3.56 0.93
C ALA A 26 -19.55 2.34 0.02
N HIS A 27 -20.81 1.98 -0.24
CA HIS A 27 -21.13 0.81 -1.07
C HIS A 27 -21.07 1.09 -2.58
N SER A 28 -20.86 2.33 -2.95
CA SER A 28 -20.61 2.77 -4.33
C SER A 28 -19.45 3.76 -4.34
N PHE A 29 -18.72 3.84 -5.45
CA PHE A 29 -17.61 4.77 -5.58
C PHE A 29 -18.06 6.22 -5.39
N THR A 30 -17.61 6.84 -4.31
CA THR A 30 -17.96 8.19 -3.84
C THR A 30 -16.73 9.07 -3.88
N PRO A 31 -16.82 10.35 -4.27
CA PRO A 31 -15.69 11.26 -4.28
C PRO A 31 -15.07 11.45 -2.89
N SER A 32 -13.75 11.24 -2.79
CA SER A 32 -12.98 11.62 -1.61
C SER A 32 -12.83 13.13 -1.54
N LYS A 33 -12.95 13.69 -0.34
CA LYS A 33 -12.87 15.12 -0.06
C LYS A 33 -11.49 15.48 0.47
N PHE A 34 -10.97 16.60 -0.02
CA PHE A 34 -9.73 17.21 0.45
C PHE A 34 -10.07 18.46 1.25
N ALA A 35 -9.42 18.66 2.39
CA ALA A 35 -9.51 19.91 3.13
C ALA A 35 -8.94 21.04 2.27
N ARG A 36 -9.46 22.26 2.45
CA ARG A 36 -8.90 23.44 1.79
C ARG A 36 -7.47 23.64 2.30
N ARG A 37 -6.52 23.79 1.37
CA ARG A 37 -5.16 24.20 1.72
C ARG A 37 -5.22 25.66 2.21
N GLU A 38 -4.77 25.91 3.42
CA GLU A 38 -4.55 27.27 3.88
C GLU A 38 -3.36 27.86 3.14
N ILE A 39 -3.65 28.65 2.12
CA ILE A 39 -2.60 29.42 1.42
C ILE A 39 -2.38 30.68 2.23
N SER A 40 -1.28 30.72 2.98
CA SER A 40 -0.80 31.99 3.58
C SER A 40 -0.26 32.86 2.44
N SER A 41 -1.10 33.58 1.74
CA SER A 41 -0.64 34.50 0.71
C SER A 41 -1.47 35.74 0.59
N THR A 42 -0.77 36.85 0.56
CA THR A 42 -1.19 38.18 0.11
C THR A 42 -1.33 38.28 -1.44
N SER A 43 -1.23 37.15 -2.16
CA SER A 43 -1.35 37.07 -3.62
C SER A 43 -2.73 36.50 -4.01
N PRO A 44 -3.36 36.98 -5.12
CA PRO A 44 -4.61 36.40 -5.60
C PRO A 44 -4.41 34.93 -5.94
N PRO A 45 -5.42 34.05 -5.68
CA PRO A 45 -5.31 32.62 -5.98
C PRO A 45 -5.04 32.44 -7.48
N SER A 46 -3.87 31.88 -7.78
CA SER A 46 -3.63 31.29 -9.09
C SER A 46 -4.67 30.20 -9.35
N PRO A 47 -5.06 29.93 -10.60
CA PRO A 47 -6.01 28.85 -10.88
C PRO A 47 -5.54 27.59 -10.15
N GLU A 48 -6.42 27.01 -9.33
CA GLU A 48 -6.11 25.89 -8.41
C GLU A 48 -5.42 24.78 -9.19
N LEU A 49 -4.12 24.66 -9.00
CA LEU A 49 -3.33 23.53 -9.52
C LEU A 49 -3.81 22.29 -8.80
N SER A 50 -4.46 21.39 -9.51
CA SER A 50 -4.85 20.09 -8.95
C SER A 50 -3.59 19.25 -8.75
N PRO A 51 -3.38 18.66 -7.56
CA PRO A 51 -2.22 17.81 -7.33
C PRO A 51 -2.35 16.49 -8.10
N THR A 52 -1.20 15.91 -8.46
CA THR A 52 -1.14 14.55 -8.95
C THR A 52 -1.04 13.58 -7.79
N ILE A 53 -1.90 12.56 -7.76
CA ILE A 53 -1.85 11.49 -6.75
C ILE A 53 -0.71 10.53 -7.13
N ILE A 54 0.32 10.46 -6.30
CA ILE A 54 1.49 9.59 -6.51
C ILE A 54 1.21 8.19 -5.97
N SER A 55 0.72 8.11 -4.72
CA SER A 55 0.34 6.83 -4.10
C SER A 55 -0.74 7.01 -3.04
N ILE A 56 -1.49 5.93 -2.81
CA ILE A 56 -2.42 5.79 -1.70
C ILE A 56 -2.06 4.50 -0.98
N VAL A 57 -1.92 4.56 0.33
CA VAL A 57 -1.66 3.40 1.18
C VAL A 57 -2.63 3.40 2.36
N GLY A 58 -3.23 2.25 2.62
CA GLY A 58 -4.18 2.06 3.72
C GLY A 58 -3.61 1.17 4.82
N GLY A 59 -3.69 1.64 6.07
CA GLY A 59 -3.59 0.76 7.24
C GLY A 59 -4.92 0.06 7.54
N GLY A 60 -5.13 -0.36 8.79
CA GLY A 60 -6.42 -0.94 9.21
C GLY A 60 -7.58 0.06 9.09
N ASN A 61 -7.40 1.25 9.62
CA ASN A 61 -8.42 2.29 9.69
C ASN A 61 -7.90 3.71 9.38
N HIS A 62 -6.75 3.84 8.76
CA HIS A 62 -6.20 5.12 8.33
C HIS A 62 -5.67 5.03 6.91
N THR A 63 -5.61 6.16 6.24
CA THR A 63 -5.15 6.27 4.85
C THR A 63 -4.15 7.40 4.75
N LEU A 64 -3.05 7.13 4.03
CA LEU A 64 -2.07 8.13 3.63
C LEU A 64 -2.12 8.30 2.11
N VAL A 65 -2.07 9.53 1.66
CA VAL A 65 -1.99 9.90 0.24
C VAL A 65 -0.77 10.77 0.02
N LEU A 66 0.11 10.34 -0.87
CA LEU A 66 1.25 11.13 -1.32
C LEU A 66 0.84 11.92 -2.57
N LEU A 67 0.89 13.23 -2.46
CA LEU A 67 0.53 14.17 -3.52
C LEU A 67 1.77 14.87 -4.07
N SER A 68 1.78 15.10 -5.37
CA SER A 68 2.75 15.98 -6.05
C SER A 68 2.05 17.25 -6.52
N TRP A 69 2.58 18.38 -6.08
CA TRP A 69 2.16 19.71 -6.53
C TRP A 69 3.19 20.23 -7.52
N VAL A 70 2.74 20.61 -8.70
CA VAL A 70 3.60 21.25 -9.70
C VAL A 70 3.57 22.75 -9.44
N ASN A 71 4.67 23.29 -8.92
CA ASN A 71 4.89 24.73 -8.79
C ASN A 71 5.81 25.19 -9.95
N ASP A 72 5.89 26.50 -10.20
CA ASP A 72 6.69 27.07 -11.29
C ASP A 72 8.20 26.74 -11.22
N THR A 73 8.70 26.24 -10.10
CA THR A 73 10.13 25.99 -9.86
C THR A 73 10.50 24.51 -9.74
N ALA A 74 9.69 23.68 -9.08
CA ALA A 74 9.91 22.24 -8.94
C ALA A 74 8.67 21.55 -8.34
N PRO A 75 8.44 20.26 -8.64
CA PRO A 75 7.39 19.49 -7.96
C PRO A 75 7.71 19.35 -6.46
N SER A 76 6.73 19.63 -5.61
CA SER A 76 6.80 19.38 -4.17
C SER A 76 5.91 18.21 -3.79
N LEU A 77 6.40 17.31 -2.94
CA LEU A 77 5.63 16.20 -2.42
C LEU A 77 5.07 16.53 -1.04
N GLU A 78 3.80 16.21 -0.83
CA GLU A 78 3.12 16.37 0.45
C GLU A 78 2.40 15.07 0.83
N VAL A 79 2.36 14.76 2.14
CA VAL A 79 1.57 13.65 2.67
C VAL A 79 0.28 14.20 3.25
N TRP A 80 -0.81 13.61 2.81
CA TRP A 80 -2.14 13.87 3.33
C TRP A 80 -2.68 12.60 3.98
N GLY A 81 -3.53 12.74 4.99
CA GLY A 81 -4.08 11.59 5.69
C GLY A 81 -5.52 11.80 6.15
N CYS A 82 -6.22 10.68 6.39
CA CYS A 82 -7.54 10.63 6.99
C CYS A 82 -7.75 9.33 7.77
N GLY A 83 -8.80 9.29 8.58
CA GLY A 83 -9.16 8.11 9.35
C GLY A 83 -8.70 8.15 10.81
N GLU A 84 -8.42 6.97 11.39
CA GLU A 84 -8.03 6.80 12.79
C GLU A 84 -6.62 7.34 13.07
N GLY A 85 -6.49 8.18 14.07
CA GLY A 85 -5.22 8.77 14.51
C GLY A 85 -4.84 8.51 15.96
N ALA A 86 -5.65 7.74 16.71
CA ALA A 86 -5.52 7.58 18.16
C ALA A 86 -4.21 6.96 18.64
N LYS A 87 -3.48 6.25 17.78
CA LYS A 87 -2.14 5.71 18.08
C LYS A 87 -1.01 6.65 17.65
N GLY A 88 -1.34 7.79 17.03
CA GLY A 88 -0.37 8.73 16.49
C GLY A 88 0.09 8.41 15.06
N GLN A 89 -0.55 7.47 14.36
CA GLN A 89 -0.21 7.08 13.00
C GLN A 89 -0.44 8.18 11.95
N LEU A 90 -1.20 9.22 12.29
CA LEU A 90 -1.43 10.39 11.44
C LEU A 90 -0.72 11.66 11.93
N GLY A 91 0.21 11.51 12.90
CA GLY A 91 1.04 12.59 13.40
C GLY A 91 0.49 13.30 14.63
N PRO A 92 1.36 14.10 15.31
CA PRO A 92 1.06 14.66 16.62
C PRO A 92 -0.04 15.73 16.62
N GLY A 93 -0.32 16.35 15.50
CA GLY A 93 -1.39 17.35 15.36
C GLY A 93 -2.73 16.79 14.90
N TYR A 94 -2.80 15.48 14.66
CA TYR A 94 -3.99 14.83 14.16
C TYR A 94 -4.86 14.32 15.33
N ASN A 95 -5.75 15.18 15.84
CA ASN A 95 -6.72 14.78 16.85
C ASN A 95 -7.99 14.27 16.18
N ALA A 96 -8.18 12.96 16.16
CA ALA A 96 -9.45 12.35 15.80
C ALA A 96 -10.57 12.65 16.83
N ASP A 97 -10.19 13.10 18.04
CA ASP A 97 -11.08 13.29 19.19
C ASP A 97 -11.60 14.71 19.37
N SER A 98 -11.30 15.65 18.48
CA SER A 98 -11.87 16.99 18.58
C SER A 98 -13.38 16.96 18.27
N GLU A 99 -14.17 16.65 19.31
CA GLU A 99 -15.61 16.91 19.41
C GLU A 99 -16.52 16.27 18.36
N GLY A 100 -16.33 14.98 18.04
CA GLY A 100 -17.39 14.19 17.36
C GLY A 100 -17.80 14.69 15.98
N ARG A 101 -16.95 15.39 15.26
CA ARG A 101 -17.19 15.89 13.91
C ARG A 101 -16.13 15.44 12.91
N ASP A 102 -16.57 14.94 11.84
CA ASP A 102 -16.17 14.73 10.45
C ASP A 102 -14.78 15.19 9.96
N GLU A 103 -13.92 15.72 10.81
CA GLU A 103 -12.58 16.14 10.40
C GLU A 103 -11.67 14.96 10.03
N SER A 104 -11.88 13.78 10.61
CA SER A 104 -11.19 12.56 10.21
C SER A 104 -11.66 12.03 8.86
N ALA A 105 -12.83 12.44 8.41
CA ALA A 105 -13.47 11.98 7.19
C ALA A 105 -13.14 12.83 5.95
N VAL A 106 -12.09 13.63 6.00
CA VAL A 106 -11.52 14.38 4.86
C VAL A 106 -10.01 14.23 4.85
N LEU A 107 -9.41 14.18 3.68
CA LEU A 107 -7.96 14.20 3.54
C LEU A 107 -7.42 15.56 3.97
N ARG A 108 -6.41 15.57 4.84
CA ARG A 108 -5.74 16.77 5.35
C ARG A 108 -4.22 16.62 5.24
N PRO A 109 -3.47 17.72 5.02
CA PRO A 109 -2.02 17.67 5.07
C PRO A 109 -1.56 17.23 6.46
N LEU A 110 -0.61 16.31 6.52
CA LEU A 110 -0.03 15.87 7.79
C LEU A 110 1.16 16.75 8.16
N VAL A 111 1.17 17.20 9.42
CA VAL A 111 2.32 17.88 10.00
C VAL A 111 3.22 16.83 10.65
N LEU A 112 4.37 16.59 10.04
CA LEU A 112 5.32 15.58 10.51
C LEU A 112 6.54 16.30 11.13
N PRO A 113 6.95 15.95 12.37
CA PRO A 113 7.91 16.73 13.15
C PRO A 113 9.37 16.35 12.85
N TRP A 114 9.75 16.14 11.59
CA TRP A 114 11.13 15.74 11.26
C TRP A 114 12.15 16.86 11.46
N GLU A 115 11.77 18.12 11.29
CA GLU A 115 12.66 19.25 11.55
C GLU A 115 13.00 19.38 13.04
N GLU A 116 12.06 19.05 13.93
CA GLU A 116 12.29 18.99 15.39
C GLU A 116 13.32 17.90 15.76
N GLN A 117 13.50 16.90 14.88
CA GLN A 117 14.52 15.86 15.00
C GLN A 117 15.85 16.24 14.31
N GLY A 118 16.01 17.48 13.88
CA GLY A 118 17.22 17.97 13.21
C GLY A 118 17.30 17.59 11.72
N LEU A 119 16.25 17.10 11.11
CA LEU A 119 16.21 16.69 9.69
C LEU A 119 15.85 17.88 8.79
N PHE A 120 16.60 18.95 8.89
CA PHE A 120 16.36 20.16 8.08
C PHE A 120 16.67 19.94 6.60
N GLY A 121 15.74 20.37 5.74
CA GLY A 121 15.86 20.28 4.28
C GLY A 121 15.67 18.88 3.71
N TYR A 122 15.21 17.93 4.53
CA TYR A 122 14.67 16.68 4.03
C TYR A 122 13.24 16.90 3.49
N THR A 123 12.89 16.15 2.48
CA THR A 123 11.56 16.14 1.88
C THR A 123 11.02 14.71 1.88
N ILE A 124 9.70 14.58 1.91
CA ILE A 124 9.04 13.28 1.80
C ILE A 124 9.30 12.69 0.42
N PHE A 125 9.55 11.39 0.37
CA PHE A 125 9.80 10.67 -0.89
C PHE A 125 8.83 9.50 -1.08
N HIS A 126 8.52 8.75 -0.02
CA HIS A 126 7.68 7.57 -0.07
C HIS A 126 6.90 7.41 1.24
N VAL A 127 5.74 6.74 1.18
CA VAL A 127 4.89 6.43 2.33
C VAL A 127 4.44 4.98 2.30
N ALA A 128 4.30 4.37 3.48
CA ALA A 128 3.73 3.03 3.65
C ALA A 128 2.92 2.98 4.94
N ALA A 129 2.01 2.01 5.06
CA ALA A 129 1.17 1.84 6.24
C ALA A 129 0.98 0.36 6.59
N CYS A 130 1.23 -0.01 7.84
CA CYS A 130 0.77 -1.24 8.48
C CYS A 130 -0.61 -1.04 9.11
N TRP A 131 -1.05 -1.98 9.95
CA TRP A 131 -2.35 -1.95 10.62
C TRP A 131 -2.62 -0.62 11.37
N GLU A 132 -1.73 -0.23 12.29
CA GLU A 132 -1.82 1.00 13.08
C GLU A 132 -0.52 1.84 13.01
N THR A 133 0.33 1.61 12.01
CA THR A 133 1.65 2.22 11.91
C THR A 133 1.85 2.82 10.53
N SER A 134 2.38 4.02 10.47
CA SER A 134 2.75 4.73 9.24
C SER A 134 4.25 4.87 9.10
N PHE A 135 4.76 4.80 7.87
CA PHE A 135 6.17 4.93 7.53
C PHE A 135 6.38 6.03 6.50
N PHE A 136 7.48 6.74 6.66
CA PHE A 136 7.85 7.86 5.80
C PHE A 136 9.32 7.75 5.42
N VAL A 137 9.61 7.71 4.14
CA VAL A 137 10.97 7.87 3.63
C VAL A 137 11.22 9.34 3.39
N LEU A 138 12.22 9.88 4.05
CA LEU A 138 12.68 11.25 3.88
C LEU A 138 13.98 11.25 3.09
N ARG A 139 14.06 12.13 2.10
CA ARG A 139 15.21 12.25 1.20
C ARG A 139 15.74 13.66 1.18
N LYS A 140 17.06 13.77 1.13
CA LYS A 140 17.79 15.02 0.91
C LYS A 140 18.96 14.74 -0.01
N SER A 141 19.22 15.67 -0.97
CA SER A 141 20.37 15.54 -1.87
C SER A 141 21.66 15.31 -1.11
N ASP A 142 22.49 14.37 -1.59
CA ASP A 142 23.81 14.03 -1.05
C ASP A 142 23.84 13.58 0.43
N GLN A 143 22.68 13.23 0.95
CA GLN A 143 22.54 12.65 2.30
C GLN A 143 21.93 11.25 2.23
N ARG A 144 22.06 10.50 3.33
CA ARG A 144 21.37 9.22 3.49
C ARG A 144 19.86 9.45 3.55
N ASP A 145 19.08 8.59 2.91
CA ASP A 145 17.65 8.54 3.15
C ASP A 145 17.37 8.13 4.59
N ILE A 146 16.34 8.71 5.17
CA ILE A 146 15.88 8.42 6.53
C ILE A 146 14.54 7.70 6.44
N LEU A 147 14.40 6.61 7.19
CA LEU A 147 13.12 5.95 7.40
C LEU A 147 12.59 6.36 8.77
N ALA A 148 11.40 6.91 8.78
CA ALA A 148 10.68 7.25 10.00
C ALA A 148 9.43 6.39 10.16
N SER A 149 9.02 6.13 11.40
CA SER A 149 7.81 5.40 11.75
C SER A 149 7.02 6.13 12.82
N MET A 150 5.69 5.96 12.79
CA MET A 150 4.74 6.57 13.74
C MET A 150 3.57 5.62 13.97
N GLY A 151 2.99 5.62 15.16
CA GLY A 151 1.77 4.89 15.45
C GLY A 151 1.90 3.76 16.45
N GLY A 152 1.17 2.66 16.23
CA GLY A 152 1.15 1.47 17.09
C GLY A 152 2.44 0.64 17.01
N ASN A 153 2.68 -0.20 18.03
CA ASN A 153 3.84 -1.09 18.12
C ASN A 153 3.46 -2.47 18.66
N ASP A 154 2.33 -2.99 18.27
CA ASP A 154 1.75 -4.22 18.84
C ASP A 154 2.60 -5.46 18.60
N PHE A 155 3.35 -5.49 17.50
CA PHE A 155 4.25 -6.59 17.11
C PHE A 155 5.68 -6.12 16.82
N GLY A 156 6.09 -4.97 17.35
CA GLY A 156 7.35 -4.36 17.01
C GLY A 156 7.29 -3.61 15.67
N ASP A 157 6.10 -3.22 15.24
CA ASP A 157 5.83 -2.63 13.92
C ASP A 157 6.65 -1.36 13.67
N LEU A 158 6.96 -0.57 14.72
CA LEU A 158 7.77 0.64 14.59
C LEU A 158 9.22 0.40 14.16
N GLY A 159 9.77 -0.80 14.38
CA GLY A 159 11.15 -1.14 13.99
C GLY A 159 12.25 -0.46 14.81
N ILE A 160 11.96 -0.02 16.03
CA ILE A 160 12.86 0.78 16.87
C ILE A 160 13.55 -0.01 17.99
N GLY A 161 13.38 -1.33 18.04
CA GLY A 161 13.98 -2.20 19.05
C GLY A 161 13.20 -2.32 20.36
N ASP A 162 12.19 -1.50 20.57
CA ASP A 162 11.36 -1.55 21.76
C ASP A 162 10.45 -2.78 21.77
N ALA A 163 10.22 -3.32 22.96
CA ALA A 163 9.29 -4.41 23.14
C ALA A 163 7.87 -3.99 22.65
N PRO A 164 7.14 -4.91 22.00
CA PRO A 164 5.78 -4.66 21.57
C PRO A 164 4.90 -4.14 22.70
N SER A 165 4.11 -3.11 22.43
CA SER A 165 3.24 -2.48 23.38
C SER A 165 1.96 -2.00 22.75
N LYS A 166 0.81 -2.34 23.38
CA LYS A 166 -0.49 -1.79 23.02
C LYS A 166 -0.70 -0.33 23.49
N LYS A 167 0.20 0.17 24.32
CA LYS A 167 0.18 1.59 24.76
C LYS A 167 0.87 2.44 23.70
N MET A 168 0.33 3.64 23.50
CA MET A 168 0.99 4.65 22.67
C MET A 168 2.38 4.95 23.21
N ILE A 169 3.39 4.89 22.37
CA ILE A 169 4.76 5.26 22.72
C ILE A 169 4.81 6.79 22.80
N LYS A 170 5.51 7.32 23.81
CA LYS A 170 5.49 8.76 24.13
C LYS A 170 6.02 9.66 23.00
N ALA A 171 6.95 9.18 22.18
CA ALA A 171 7.45 9.93 21.03
C ALA A 171 6.54 9.66 19.81
N PRO A 172 5.99 10.70 19.19
CA PRO A 172 5.07 10.51 18.06
C PRO A 172 5.80 10.22 16.75
N PHE A 173 7.14 10.32 16.70
CA PHE A 173 7.96 10.18 15.50
C PHE A 173 9.27 9.50 15.85
N HIS A 174 9.60 8.42 15.15
CA HIS A 174 10.77 7.60 15.40
C HIS A 174 11.60 7.44 14.13
N ILE A 175 12.92 7.48 14.27
CA ILE A 175 13.84 7.15 13.19
C ILE A 175 14.21 5.67 13.32
N VAL A 176 13.99 4.91 12.26
CA VAL A 176 14.35 3.49 12.19
C VAL A 176 15.84 3.37 11.86
N ASP A 177 16.60 2.76 12.73
CA ASP A 177 18.04 2.55 12.51
C ASP A 177 18.30 1.38 11.57
N LEU A 178 18.83 1.69 10.39
CA LEU A 178 19.23 0.73 9.37
C LEU A 178 20.76 0.62 9.22
N SER A 179 21.52 1.28 10.09
CA SER A 179 23.00 1.35 9.99
C SER A 179 23.67 -0.01 10.12
N HIS A 180 23.13 -0.88 10.95
CA HIS A 180 23.64 -2.26 11.13
C HIS A 180 23.36 -3.19 9.95
N ILE A 181 22.40 -2.84 9.07
CA ILE A 181 22.09 -3.59 7.84
C ILE A 181 23.08 -3.27 6.73
N VAL A 182 23.36 -1.98 6.51
CA VAL A 182 24.20 -1.52 5.39
C VAL A 182 25.67 -1.28 5.78
N GLY A 183 25.96 -1.30 7.07
CA GLY A 183 27.25 -0.91 7.64
C GLY A 183 27.28 0.59 8.01
N SER A 184 27.86 0.89 9.18
CA SER A 184 27.94 2.27 9.72
C SER A 184 28.76 3.22 8.85
N THR A 185 29.65 2.68 8.02
CA THR A 185 30.55 3.46 7.13
C THR A 185 29.96 3.70 5.73
N ALA A 186 28.82 3.10 5.38
CA ALA A 186 28.19 3.32 4.09
C ALA A 186 27.84 4.80 3.90
N GLN A 187 28.28 5.43 2.82
CA GLN A 187 28.11 6.88 2.62
C GLN A 187 26.81 7.21 1.89
N HIS A 188 26.43 6.39 0.91
CA HIS A 188 25.25 6.61 0.08
C HIS A 188 24.22 5.52 0.36
N VAL A 189 23.26 5.81 1.25
CA VAL A 189 22.14 4.90 1.53
C VAL A 189 20.87 5.48 0.94
N SER A 190 20.26 4.74 0.02
CA SER A 190 18.96 5.08 -0.56
C SER A 190 17.94 3.99 -0.26
N ILE A 191 16.77 4.40 0.16
CA ILE A 191 15.61 3.53 0.36
C ILE A 191 14.80 3.55 -0.95
N THR A 192 14.72 2.41 -1.60
CA THR A 192 14.05 2.31 -2.90
C THR A 192 12.58 1.96 -2.76
N ASP A 193 12.20 1.23 -1.71
CA ASP A 193 10.82 0.89 -1.41
C ASP A 193 10.64 0.50 0.06
N VAL A 194 9.42 0.70 0.60
CA VAL A 194 8.96 0.23 1.91
C VAL A 194 7.63 -0.45 1.72
N ILE A 195 7.58 -1.74 1.99
CA ILE A 195 6.42 -2.59 1.79
C ILE A 195 5.93 -3.10 3.13
N THR A 196 4.63 -3.17 3.29
CA THR A 196 4.01 -3.60 4.53
C THR A 196 2.99 -4.71 4.29
N GLY A 197 3.05 -5.75 5.12
CA GLY A 197 1.88 -6.56 5.43
C GLY A 197 1.11 -5.95 6.62
N PRO A 198 0.09 -6.61 7.15
CA PRO A 198 -0.63 -6.08 8.32
C PRO A 198 0.27 -5.78 9.53
N HIS A 199 1.28 -6.60 9.80
CA HIS A 199 2.16 -6.49 10.96
C HIS A 199 3.63 -6.86 10.67
N HIS A 200 4.09 -6.75 9.44
CA HIS A 200 5.51 -6.86 9.11
C HIS A 200 5.86 -5.88 8.01
N VAL A 201 7.09 -5.46 8.01
CA VAL A 201 7.64 -4.46 7.12
C VAL A 201 8.86 -5.02 6.42
N ILE A 202 9.00 -4.69 5.15
CA ILE A 202 10.18 -5.02 4.33
C ILE A 202 10.66 -3.74 3.66
N VAL A 203 11.95 -3.50 3.70
CA VAL A 203 12.59 -2.32 3.11
C VAL A 203 13.63 -2.78 2.10
N LEU A 204 13.54 -2.25 0.90
CA LEU A 204 14.59 -2.37 -0.10
C LEU A 204 15.54 -1.18 0.00
N LEU A 205 16.83 -1.49 0.13
CA LEU A 205 17.90 -0.53 0.34
C LEU A 205 18.98 -0.68 -0.72
N ARG A 206 19.59 0.43 -1.07
CA ARG A 206 20.86 0.44 -1.81
C ARG A 206 21.91 1.23 -1.02
N ALA A 207 23.06 0.64 -0.84
CA ALA A 207 24.21 1.30 -0.25
C ALA A 207 25.48 0.88 -1.01
N ASP A 208 26.30 1.86 -1.41
CA ASP A 208 27.57 1.65 -2.12
C ASP A 208 27.43 0.67 -3.31
N LYS A 209 26.38 0.84 -4.12
CA LYS A 209 26.00 0.02 -5.29
C LYS A 209 25.48 -1.41 -4.97
N LYS A 210 25.43 -1.80 -3.71
CA LYS A 210 24.87 -3.09 -3.27
C LYS A 210 23.40 -2.94 -2.89
N GLN A 211 22.62 -3.99 -3.13
CA GLN A 211 21.25 -4.08 -2.66
C GLN A 211 21.21 -4.84 -1.33
N TYR A 212 20.37 -4.36 -0.42
CA TYR A 212 20.08 -5.00 0.86
C TYR A 212 18.56 -5.08 1.03
N ILE A 213 18.11 -6.10 1.75
CA ILE A 213 16.72 -6.27 2.14
C ILE A 213 16.70 -6.37 3.65
N ALA A 214 15.90 -5.53 4.28
CA ALA A 214 15.68 -5.56 5.72
C ALA A 214 14.19 -5.77 6.02
N GLY A 215 13.88 -6.34 7.19
CA GLY A 215 12.48 -6.48 7.61
C GLY A 215 12.37 -6.60 9.13
N TRP A 216 11.17 -6.33 9.64
CA TRP A 216 10.82 -6.43 11.06
C TRP A 216 9.31 -6.61 11.25
N GLY A 217 8.86 -6.69 12.51
CA GLY A 217 7.48 -7.00 12.88
C GLY A 217 7.25 -8.49 13.03
N THR A 218 6.05 -8.98 12.73
CA THR A 218 5.73 -10.41 12.87
C THR A 218 6.64 -11.30 12.03
N ALA A 219 7.12 -12.41 12.63
CA ALA A 219 8.07 -13.32 11.99
C ALA A 219 7.72 -14.81 12.14
N ARG A 220 6.68 -15.11 12.92
CA ARG A 220 6.30 -16.48 13.32
C ARG A 220 6.16 -17.47 12.17
N HIS A 221 5.74 -17.00 11.01
CA HIS A 221 5.47 -17.83 9.84
C HIS A 221 6.63 -17.88 8.84
N GLY A 222 7.75 -17.22 9.16
CA GLY A 222 8.92 -17.13 8.29
C GLY A 222 8.80 -16.09 7.19
N GLN A 223 7.86 -15.14 7.28
CA GLN A 223 7.66 -14.07 6.30
C GLN A 223 8.83 -13.08 6.23
N LEU A 224 9.71 -13.08 7.23
CA LEU A 224 11.00 -12.36 7.26
C LEU A 224 12.22 -13.30 7.10
N GLY A 225 12.00 -14.54 6.69
CA GLY A 225 13.00 -15.60 6.69
C GLY A 225 12.99 -16.44 7.97
N PRO A 226 13.90 -17.41 8.10
CA PRO A 226 13.95 -18.36 9.22
C PRO A 226 14.58 -17.74 10.47
N LEU A 227 13.90 -16.81 11.11
CA LEU A 227 14.33 -16.24 12.38
C LEU A 227 14.01 -17.20 13.54
N LEU A 228 15.04 -17.69 14.22
CA LEU A 228 14.90 -18.73 15.25
C LEU A 228 15.37 -18.21 16.62
N LEU A 229 14.67 -18.64 17.66
CA LEU A 229 15.12 -18.55 19.05
C LEU A 229 16.25 -19.56 19.30
N PRO A 230 17.06 -19.41 20.37
CA PRO A 230 18.05 -20.42 20.77
C PRO A 230 17.46 -21.83 20.99
N SER A 231 16.17 -21.93 21.26
CA SER A 231 15.44 -23.19 21.38
C SER A 231 15.10 -23.86 20.05
N GLY A 232 15.46 -23.25 18.89
CA GLY A 232 15.09 -23.71 17.55
C GLY A 232 13.65 -23.40 17.15
N ARG A 233 12.86 -22.75 18.00
CA ARG A 233 11.49 -22.31 17.67
C ARG A 233 11.53 -21.02 16.88
N ALA A 234 10.57 -20.82 15.95
CA ALA A 234 10.42 -19.57 15.22
C ALA A 234 10.25 -18.40 16.16
N LEU A 235 10.97 -17.29 15.86
CA LEU A 235 10.80 -16.02 16.55
C LEU A 235 9.39 -15.46 16.23
N PRO A 236 8.59 -15.08 17.23
CA PRO A 236 7.22 -14.60 16.96
C PRO A 236 7.20 -13.26 16.23
N PHE A 237 8.16 -12.37 16.53
CA PHE A 237 8.34 -11.05 15.91
C PHE A 237 9.77 -10.56 16.11
N SER A 238 10.23 -9.65 15.25
CA SER A 238 11.46 -8.87 15.43
C SER A 238 11.11 -7.39 15.62
N PRO A 239 11.43 -6.77 16.76
CA PRO A 239 11.14 -5.34 16.99
C PRO A 239 12.16 -4.41 16.32
N SER A 240 13.24 -4.96 15.77
CA SER A 240 14.29 -4.23 15.04
C SER A 240 14.43 -4.78 13.64
N PRO A 241 14.89 -3.98 12.68
CA PRO A 241 15.26 -4.45 11.36
C PRO A 241 16.26 -5.61 11.41
N VAL A 242 16.04 -6.65 10.64
CA VAL A 242 16.96 -7.77 10.41
C VAL A 242 17.22 -7.92 8.92
N VAL A 243 18.37 -8.44 8.53
CA VAL A 243 18.65 -8.77 7.13
C VAL A 243 17.73 -9.91 6.69
N ILE A 244 17.13 -9.76 5.52
CA ILE A 244 16.38 -10.83 4.85
C ILE A 244 17.27 -11.43 3.78
N ASP A 245 17.65 -12.70 3.98
CA ASP A 245 18.39 -13.48 3.00
C ASP A 245 17.42 -14.23 2.08
N LEU A 246 17.62 -14.10 0.78
CA LEU A 246 16.88 -14.83 -0.24
C LEU A 246 17.68 -15.97 -0.82
N PRO A 247 17.03 -17.03 -1.36
CA PRO A 247 17.72 -18.12 -2.03
C PRO A 247 18.54 -17.67 -3.26
N ILE A 248 18.18 -16.56 -3.86
CA ILE A 248 18.87 -15.96 -5.01
C ILE A 248 19.70 -14.79 -4.50
N ASP A 249 20.98 -14.74 -4.89
CA ASP A 249 21.86 -13.63 -4.53
C ASP A 249 21.37 -12.33 -5.19
N VAL A 250 20.91 -11.41 -4.37
CA VAL A 250 20.38 -10.11 -4.82
C VAL A 250 21.42 -9.20 -5.47
N GLN A 251 22.70 -9.50 -5.35
CA GLN A 251 23.76 -8.77 -6.05
C GLN A 251 23.90 -9.24 -7.50
N LEU A 252 23.52 -10.48 -7.80
CA LEU A 252 23.55 -11.06 -9.14
C LEU A 252 22.21 -10.89 -9.85
N ASP A 253 21.10 -11.01 -9.12
CA ASP A 253 19.73 -10.84 -9.63
C ASP A 253 18.93 -9.95 -8.67
N PRO A 254 19.00 -8.62 -8.83
CA PRO A 254 18.39 -7.68 -7.91
C PRO A 254 16.87 -7.82 -7.82
N VAL A 255 16.34 -7.59 -6.63
CA VAL A 255 14.90 -7.47 -6.41
C VAL A 255 14.40 -6.13 -6.94
N LEU A 256 13.42 -6.17 -7.84
CA LEU A 256 12.76 -4.99 -8.42
C LEU A 256 11.54 -4.58 -7.61
N SER A 257 10.80 -5.53 -7.07
CA SER A 257 9.54 -5.27 -6.34
C SER A 257 9.32 -6.31 -5.26
N VAL A 258 8.75 -5.89 -4.16
CA VAL A 258 8.31 -6.76 -3.07
C VAL A 258 6.84 -6.52 -2.80
N ARG A 259 6.12 -7.58 -2.43
CA ARG A 259 4.75 -7.49 -1.91
C ARG A 259 4.61 -8.38 -0.69
N ALA A 260 3.73 -7.98 0.21
CA ALA A 260 3.52 -8.65 1.48
C ALA A 260 2.04 -8.96 1.71
N GLY A 261 1.73 -10.21 1.98
CA GLY A 261 0.43 -10.61 2.50
C GLY A 261 0.41 -10.61 4.03
N ASN A 262 -0.48 -11.38 4.65
CA ASN A 262 -0.55 -11.44 6.11
C ASN A 262 0.61 -12.25 6.71
N GLN A 263 0.97 -13.38 6.08
CA GLN A 263 1.95 -14.34 6.60
C GLN A 263 2.98 -14.76 5.55
N HIS A 264 3.11 -14.01 4.47
CA HIS A 264 4.05 -14.29 3.39
C HIS A 264 4.56 -13.00 2.75
N SER A 265 5.70 -13.12 2.10
CA SER A 265 6.36 -12.04 1.36
C SER A 265 6.86 -12.58 0.02
N VAL A 266 6.68 -11.82 -1.04
CA VAL A 266 6.99 -12.21 -2.41
C VAL A 266 7.91 -11.17 -3.04
N PHE A 267 8.97 -11.63 -3.69
CA PHE A 267 10.04 -10.81 -4.24
C PHE A 267 10.17 -11.11 -5.74
N LEU A 268 9.97 -10.10 -6.56
CA LEU A 268 10.20 -10.17 -8.00
C LEU A 268 11.60 -9.69 -8.32
N HIS A 269 12.40 -10.56 -8.93
CA HIS A 269 13.76 -10.27 -9.36
C HIS A 269 13.82 -9.68 -10.78
N ALA A 270 14.94 -9.06 -11.11
CA ALA A 270 15.17 -8.43 -12.43
C ALA A 270 15.12 -9.43 -13.59
N SER A 271 15.48 -10.70 -13.34
CA SER A 271 15.35 -11.79 -14.30
C SER A 271 13.91 -12.24 -14.58
N GLY A 272 12.93 -11.75 -13.77
CA GLY A 272 11.55 -12.23 -13.78
C GLY A 272 11.31 -13.43 -12.86
N HIS A 273 12.32 -13.95 -12.17
CA HIS A 273 12.13 -14.96 -11.14
C HIS A 273 11.39 -14.40 -9.91
N ILE A 274 10.69 -15.28 -9.21
CA ILE A 274 10.01 -14.97 -7.95
C ILE A 274 10.63 -15.76 -6.80
N SER A 275 11.14 -15.06 -5.79
CA SER A 275 11.43 -15.62 -4.47
C SER A 275 10.25 -15.37 -3.53
N ALA A 276 10.01 -16.27 -2.60
CA ALA A 276 8.93 -16.11 -1.63
C ALA A 276 9.34 -16.68 -0.27
N LEU A 277 8.87 -16.03 0.79
CA LEU A 277 9.08 -16.40 2.19
C LEU A 277 7.73 -16.45 2.92
N GLY A 278 7.68 -17.29 3.96
CA GLY A 278 6.51 -17.34 4.83
C GLY A 278 5.64 -18.57 4.64
N SER A 279 4.39 -18.45 5.05
CA SER A 279 3.41 -19.53 5.04
C SER A 279 2.89 -19.83 3.64
N ASP A 280 2.76 -21.13 3.34
CA ASP A 280 2.00 -21.64 2.18
C ASP A 280 0.76 -22.45 2.59
N ALA A 281 0.29 -22.28 3.82
CA ALA A 281 -0.82 -23.06 4.37
C ALA A 281 -2.14 -22.89 3.59
N LYS A 282 -2.29 -21.79 2.87
CA LYS A 282 -3.45 -21.46 2.01
C LYS A 282 -3.15 -21.66 0.52
N GLY A 283 -1.95 -22.11 0.16
CA GLY A 283 -1.50 -22.25 -1.23
C GLY A 283 -1.04 -20.93 -1.86
N GLN A 284 -0.78 -19.90 -1.04
CA GLN A 284 -0.44 -18.55 -1.52
C GLN A 284 0.94 -18.44 -2.17
N LEU A 285 1.79 -19.47 -2.05
CA LEU A 285 3.11 -19.51 -2.67
C LEU A 285 3.21 -20.54 -3.82
N GLN A 286 2.11 -21.21 -4.15
CA GLN A 286 2.09 -22.25 -5.16
C GLN A 286 2.21 -21.69 -6.57
N GLY A 287 3.01 -22.33 -7.41
CA GLY A 287 3.19 -21.96 -8.81
C GLY A 287 4.06 -20.73 -9.05
N LEU A 288 4.52 -20.03 -8.00
CA LEU A 288 5.30 -18.79 -8.16
C LEU A 288 6.64 -19.03 -8.87
N ARG A 289 7.32 -20.13 -8.56
CA ARG A 289 8.65 -20.46 -9.13
C ARG A 289 8.63 -20.88 -10.59
N THR A 290 7.45 -21.24 -11.11
CA THR A 290 7.27 -21.67 -12.50
C THR A 290 6.59 -20.63 -13.36
N ALA A 291 6.29 -19.46 -12.80
CA ALA A 291 5.74 -18.36 -13.57
C ALA A 291 6.81 -17.76 -14.49
N GLU A 292 6.45 -17.55 -15.75
CA GLU A 292 7.32 -17.01 -16.78
C GLU A 292 6.83 -15.65 -17.25
N GLY A 293 7.76 -14.79 -17.65
CA GLY A 293 7.43 -13.46 -18.18
C GLY A 293 6.76 -12.54 -17.16
N VAL A 294 7.09 -12.66 -15.89
CA VAL A 294 6.49 -11.89 -14.81
C VAL A 294 6.81 -10.42 -14.96
N GLN A 295 5.78 -9.57 -15.01
CA GLN A 295 5.86 -8.14 -15.15
C GLN A 295 5.58 -7.39 -13.84
N ALA A 296 4.63 -7.90 -13.04
CA ALA A 296 4.26 -7.34 -11.75
C ALA A 296 3.71 -8.42 -10.82
N ILE A 297 3.80 -8.14 -9.53
CA ILE A 297 3.25 -8.98 -8.45
C ILE A 297 2.45 -8.12 -7.49
N ASP A 298 1.44 -8.70 -6.86
CA ASP A 298 0.76 -8.12 -5.69
C ASP A 298 0.17 -9.22 -4.81
N CYS A 299 -0.23 -8.88 -3.56
CA CYS A 299 -0.71 -9.83 -2.58
C CYS A 299 -1.98 -9.35 -1.90
N THR A 300 -2.97 -10.25 -1.79
CA THR A 300 -3.98 -10.17 -0.73
C THR A 300 -3.39 -10.79 0.56
N TRP A 301 -4.12 -10.73 1.67
CA TRP A 301 -3.65 -11.34 2.92
C TRP A 301 -3.27 -12.83 2.77
N ASN A 302 -4.00 -13.58 1.95
CA ASN A 302 -3.83 -15.03 1.79
C ASN A 302 -3.77 -15.45 0.31
N GLY A 303 -3.33 -14.59 -0.56
CA GLY A 303 -3.18 -14.88 -1.98
C GLY A 303 -2.07 -14.04 -2.62
N THR A 304 -1.54 -14.54 -3.73
CA THR A 304 -0.54 -13.87 -4.56
C THR A 304 -1.05 -13.77 -5.99
N TYR A 305 -0.79 -12.63 -6.62
CA TYR A 305 -1.18 -12.32 -7.98
C TYR A 305 0.05 -11.99 -8.81
N ILE A 306 0.07 -12.47 -10.04
CA ILE A 306 1.20 -12.34 -10.96
C ILE A 306 0.67 -11.85 -12.29
N GLN A 307 1.13 -10.68 -12.73
CA GLN A 307 0.86 -10.19 -14.07
C GLN A 307 1.91 -10.72 -15.05
N THR A 308 1.44 -11.28 -16.14
CA THR A 308 2.25 -11.73 -17.28
C THR A 308 1.71 -11.13 -18.58
N PRO A 309 2.41 -11.25 -19.71
CA PRO A 309 1.87 -10.83 -21.01
C PRO A 309 0.57 -11.54 -21.39
N GLN A 310 0.31 -12.73 -20.82
CA GLN A 310 -0.88 -13.55 -21.08
C GLN A 310 -2.07 -13.17 -20.18
N GLY A 311 -1.86 -12.29 -19.19
CA GLY A 311 -2.88 -11.85 -18.26
C GLY A 311 -2.48 -12.01 -16.80
N LEU A 312 -3.47 -12.02 -15.93
CA LEU A 312 -3.29 -12.09 -14.48
C LEU A 312 -3.50 -13.54 -13.99
N LEU A 313 -2.53 -14.04 -13.24
CA LEU A 313 -2.60 -15.31 -12.52
C LEU A 313 -2.87 -15.03 -11.03
N SER A 314 -3.58 -15.94 -10.37
CA SER A 314 -3.86 -15.88 -8.93
C SER A 314 -3.61 -17.22 -8.25
N THR A 315 -3.15 -17.20 -6.99
CA THR A 315 -2.97 -18.38 -6.15
C THR A 315 -3.26 -18.06 -4.69
N GLY A 316 -3.65 -19.05 -3.89
CA GLY A 316 -3.99 -18.88 -2.49
C GLY A 316 -5.42 -19.33 -2.15
N THR A 317 -6.03 -18.71 -1.12
CA THR A 317 -7.41 -19.00 -0.73
C THR A 317 -8.44 -18.38 -1.68
N ASN A 318 -9.60 -19.04 -1.79
CA ASN A 318 -10.75 -18.54 -2.58
C ASN A 318 -12.04 -18.50 -1.74
N ALA A 319 -11.93 -18.37 -0.43
CA ALA A 319 -13.08 -18.42 0.47
C ALA A 319 -14.07 -17.26 0.26
N ARG A 320 -13.59 -16.15 -0.29
CA ARG A 320 -14.34 -14.93 -0.60
C ARG A 320 -14.39 -14.62 -2.10
N GLY A 321 -14.03 -15.58 -2.96
CA GLY A 321 -13.96 -15.36 -4.40
C GLY A 321 -12.73 -14.55 -4.85
N GLN A 322 -11.77 -14.29 -3.97
CA GLN A 322 -10.63 -13.41 -4.25
C GLN A 322 -9.73 -13.91 -5.38
N LEU A 323 -9.75 -15.19 -5.75
CA LEU A 323 -8.97 -15.67 -6.90
C LEU A 323 -9.54 -15.25 -8.28
N GLY A 324 -10.75 -14.66 -8.32
CA GLY A 324 -11.36 -14.18 -9.56
C GLY A 324 -11.69 -15.29 -10.57
N ARG A 325 -11.98 -16.49 -10.10
CA ARG A 325 -12.29 -17.67 -10.90
C ARG A 325 -13.29 -18.59 -10.21
N ARG A 326 -14.17 -19.25 -10.97
CA ARG A 326 -15.31 -20.04 -10.45
C ARG A 326 -14.93 -21.30 -9.66
N GLU A 327 -13.67 -21.60 -9.51
CA GLU A 327 -13.24 -22.81 -8.82
C GLU A 327 -13.49 -22.69 -7.32
N HIS A 328 -14.32 -23.54 -6.76
CA HIS A 328 -14.59 -23.62 -5.31
C HIS A 328 -13.55 -24.41 -4.53
N ALA A 329 -12.43 -24.77 -5.14
CA ALA A 329 -11.38 -25.53 -4.48
C ALA A 329 -10.73 -24.69 -3.36
N SER A 330 -10.78 -25.18 -2.13
CA SER A 330 -10.18 -24.56 -0.96
C SER A 330 -8.65 -24.46 -1.01
N LYS A 331 -8.02 -25.11 -1.98
CA LYS A 331 -6.61 -25.03 -2.33
C LYS A 331 -6.50 -25.08 -3.85
N ALA A 332 -6.58 -23.94 -4.49
CA ALA A 332 -6.42 -23.87 -5.91
C ALA A 332 -4.95 -23.65 -6.28
N LEU A 333 -4.42 -24.50 -7.15
CA LEU A 333 -3.15 -24.26 -7.86
C LEU A 333 -3.20 -22.89 -8.54
N SER A 334 -2.06 -22.29 -8.83
CA SER A 334 -1.96 -21.07 -9.64
C SER A 334 -2.80 -21.21 -10.90
N GLY A 335 -3.62 -20.22 -11.21
CA GLY A 335 -4.50 -20.24 -12.37
C GLY A 335 -4.88 -18.85 -12.85
N ALA A 336 -5.30 -18.74 -14.10
CA ALA A 336 -5.64 -17.47 -14.73
C ALA A 336 -6.93 -16.87 -14.17
N VAL A 337 -6.88 -15.60 -13.84
CA VAL A 337 -8.07 -14.77 -13.64
C VAL A 337 -8.72 -14.59 -15.00
N ARG A 338 -10.01 -14.87 -15.10
CA ARG A 338 -10.74 -14.82 -16.37
C ARG A 338 -11.69 -13.64 -16.41
N PHE A 339 -11.33 -12.65 -17.19
CA PHE A 339 -12.26 -11.57 -17.52
C PHE A 339 -13.29 -12.08 -18.53
N PRO A 340 -14.58 -11.67 -18.41
CA PRO A 340 -15.61 -12.07 -19.38
C PRO A 340 -15.48 -11.39 -20.76
N VAL A 341 -14.49 -10.51 -20.90
CA VAL A 341 -14.13 -9.79 -22.13
C VAL A 341 -12.67 -10.01 -22.46
N GLU A 342 -12.28 -9.83 -23.73
CA GLU A 342 -10.87 -9.74 -24.08
C GLU A 342 -10.29 -8.47 -23.48
N ALA A 343 -9.24 -8.63 -22.64
CA ALA A 343 -8.73 -7.56 -21.82
C ALA A 343 -7.21 -7.60 -21.70
N ARG A 344 -6.59 -6.42 -21.78
CA ARG A 344 -5.20 -6.20 -21.39
C ARG A 344 -5.19 -5.56 -20.02
N VAL A 345 -4.58 -6.20 -19.04
CA VAL A 345 -4.39 -5.64 -17.70
C VAL A 345 -3.33 -4.53 -17.77
N LEU A 346 -3.70 -3.33 -17.38
CA LEU A 346 -2.83 -2.16 -17.36
C LEU A 346 -2.23 -1.92 -15.98
N ASP A 347 -3.03 -2.15 -14.92
CA ASP A 347 -2.68 -1.98 -13.52
C ASP A 347 -3.60 -2.86 -12.67
N PHE A 348 -3.15 -3.26 -11.47
CA PHE A 348 -4.01 -3.95 -10.52
C PHE A 348 -3.53 -3.68 -9.08
N ALA A 349 -4.46 -3.77 -8.14
CA ALA A 349 -4.21 -3.56 -6.72
C ALA A 349 -4.96 -4.59 -5.89
N CYS A 350 -4.27 -5.18 -4.93
CA CYS A 350 -4.81 -6.14 -3.99
C CYS A 350 -5.07 -5.48 -2.62
N GLY A 351 -6.29 -5.59 -2.12
CA GLY A 351 -6.63 -5.28 -0.73
C GLY A 351 -6.45 -6.49 0.18
N SER A 352 -7.14 -6.49 1.33
CA SER A 352 -7.05 -7.65 2.25
C SER A 352 -7.50 -8.95 1.60
N GLU A 353 -8.69 -8.97 1.01
CA GLU A 353 -9.31 -10.16 0.39
C GLU A 353 -10.09 -9.80 -0.88
N HIS A 354 -9.79 -8.64 -1.51
CA HIS A 354 -10.40 -8.18 -2.76
C HIS A 354 -9.34 -7.63 -3.69
N VAL A 355 -9.69 -7.52 -4.97
CA VAL A 355 -8.77 -7.07 -6.01
C VAL A 355 -9.49 -6.12 -6.96
N LEU A 356 -8.78 -5.09 -7.38
CA LEU A 356 -9.16 -4.20 -8.46
C LEU A 356 -8.19 -4.38 -9.64
N ALA A 357 -8.70 -4.36 -10.85
CA ALA A 357 -7.87 -4.35 -12.06
C ALA A 357 -8.32 -3.24 -13.00
N LEU A 358 -7.41 -2.39 -13.41
CA LEU A 358 -7.58 -1.48 -14.52
C LEU A 358 -7.22 -2.23 -15.80
N ILE A 359 -8.19 -2.40 -16.68
CA ILE A 359 -8.00 -3.09 -17.95
C ILE A 359 -8.27 -2.17 -19.14
N GLU A 360 -7.72 -2.54 -20.27
CA GLU A 360 -8.12 -2.02 -21.56
C GLU A 360 -8.86 -3.10 -22.33
N SER A 361 -10.09 -2.81 -22.75
CA SER A 361 -10.92 -3.66 -23.57
C SER A 361 -11.59 -2.83 -24.66
N GLN A 362 -11.46 -3.26 -25.93
CA GLN A 362 -12.03 -2.57 -27.09
C GLN A 362 -11.66 -1.06 -27.15
N GLY A 363 -10.42 -0.71 -26.76
CA GLY A 363 -9.93 0.67 -26.73
C GLY A 363 -10.48 1.52 -25.59
N ARG A 364 -11.19 0.95 -24.62
CA ARG A 364 -11.71 1.63 -23.43
C ARG A 364 -11.02 1.13 -22.17
N LYS A 365 -10.76 2.06 -21.25
CA LYS A 365 -10.25 1.72 -19.92
C LYS A 365 -11.41 1.50 -18.97
N GLU A 366 -11.40 0.35 -18.32
CA GLU A 366 -12.42 -0.07 -17.36
C GLU A 366 -11.75 -0.57 -16.08
N VAL A 367 -12.40 -0.38 -14.92
CA VAL A 367 -11.98 -1.03 -13.68
C VAL A 367 -12.91 -2.19 -13.39
N TRP A 368 -12.31 -3.33 -13.10
CA TRP A 368 -12.98 -4.56 -12.73
C TRP A 368 -12.57 -4.96 -11.31
N GLY A 369 -13.51 -5.54 -10.55
CA GLY A 369 -13.26 -5.92 -9.16
C GLY A 369 -13.84 -7.29 -8.84
N TRP A 370 -13.25 -7.96 -7.85
CA TRP A 370 -13.71 -9.25 -7.32
C TRP A 370 -13.16 -9.50 -5.93
N GLY A 371 -13.71 -10.52 -5.24
CA GLY A 371 -13.34 -10.92 -3.90
C GLY A 371 -14.33 -10.46 -2.84
N TRP A 372 -13.84 -10.27 -1.65
CA TRP A 372 -14.59 -9.85 -0.47
C TRP A 372 -15.25 -8.48 -0.63
N ASN A 373 -16.50 -8.35 -0.20
CA ASN A 373 -17.30 -7.14 -0.42
C ASN A 373 -18.23 -6.76 0.74
N GLU A 374 -18.02 -7.28 1.95
CA GLU A 374 -18.92 -7.04 3.11
C GLU A 374 -19.07 -5.55 3.50
N HIS A 375 -18.11 -4.70 3.13
CA HIS A 375 -18.17 -3.24 3.34
C HIS A 375 -18.50 -2.46 2.07
N GLY A 376 -18.82 -3.15 0.98
CA GLY A 376 -18.99 -2.51 -0.33
C GLY A 376 -17.66 -2.14 -1.00
N ASN A 377 -16.55 -2.84 -0.67
CA ASN A 377 -15.21 -2.55 -1.19
C ASN A 377 -15.14 -2.52 -2.72
N LEU A 378 -16.04 -3.22 -3.40
CA LEU A 378 -16.09 -3.27 -4.85
C LEU A 378 -16.96 -2.16 -5.46
N GLY A 379 -17.62 -1.36 -4.63
CA GLY A 379 -18.44 -0.24 -5.09
C GLY A 379 -19.61 -0.62 -5.99
N THR A 380 -20.09 -1.86 -5.92
CA THR A 380 -21.19 -2.40 -6.77
C THR A 380 -22.59 -2.00 -6.31
N GLY A 381 -22.71 -1.41 -5.11
CA GLY A 381 -23.99 -1.17 -4.43
C GLY A 381 -24.51 -2.40 -3.66
N SER A 382 -23.91 -3.58 -3.85
CA SER A 382 -24.16 -4.82 -3.07
C SER A 382 -23.08 -5.00 -2.00
N LEU A 383 -23.36 -5.86 -1.01
CA LEU A 383 -22.42 -6.34 0.00
C LEU A 383 -22.02 -7.80 -0.22
N ASP A 384 -22.48 -8.41 -1.30
CA ASP A 384 -22.18 -9.80 -1.63
C ASP A 384 -20.76 -9.93 -2.18
N ASP A 385 -20.04 -10.98 -1.75
CA ASP A 385 -18.75 -11.34 -2.29
C ASP A 385 -18.84 -11.69 -3.79
N VAL A 386 -17.82 -11.36 -4.55
CA VAL A 386 -17.80 -11.51 -6.00
C VAL A 386 -16.74 -12.52 -6.44
N ASN A 387 -17.16 -13.66 -6.97
CA ASN A 387 -16.28 -14.79 -7.27
C ASN A 387 -15.54 -14.70 -8.62
N VAL A 388 -15.93 -13.79 -9.49
CA VAL A 388 -15.31 -13.58 -10.81
C VAL A 388 -15.26 -12.08 -11.09
N PRO A 389 -14.32 -11.59 -11.90
CA PRO A 389 -14.25 -10.17 -12.22
C PRO A 389 -15.59 -9.62 -12.74
N VAL A 390 -16.04 -8.52 -12.16
CA VAL A 390 -17.19 -7.73 -12.62
C VAL A 390 -16.76 -6.29 -12.89
N LYS A 391 -17.37 -5.66 -13.89
CA LYS A 391 -17.09 -4.24 -14.18
C LYS A 391 -17.66 -3.37 -13.07
N ILE A 392 -16.80 -2.53 -12.48
CA ILE A 392 -17.16 -1.61 -11.41
C ILE A 392 -17.02 -0.14 -11.83
N TRP A 393 -16.22 0.14 -12.87
CA TRP A 393 -16.09 1.47 -13.44
C TRP A 393 -15.88 1.42 -14.96
N PRO A 394 -16.53 2.29 -15.77
CA PRO A 394 -17.66 3.13 -15.36
C PRO A 394 -18.85 2.29 -14.91
N PRO A 395 -19.63 2.78 -13.91
CA PRO A 395 -20.82 2.04 -13.46
C PRO A 395 -21.89 2.01 -14.55
N PRO A 396 -22.68 0.92 -14.66
CA PRO A 396 -23.64 0.74 -15.75
C PRO A 396 -24.68 1.86 -15.88
N ALA A 397 -25.08 2.50 -14.77
CA ALA A 397 -26.09 3.55 -14.75
C ALA A 397 -25.60 4.91 -15.29
N VAL A 398 -24.29 5.08 -15.50
CA VAL A 398 -23.66 6.38 -15.83
C VAL A 398 -22.89 6.33 -17.15
N GLU A 399 -23.10 5.29 -17.96
CA GLU A 399 -22.38 5.11 -19.25
C GLU A 399 -22.52 6.30 -20.20
N SER A 400 -23.62 7.07 -20.13
CA SER A 400 -23.83 8.25 -21.00
C SER A 400 -23.07 9.50 -20.55
N GLU A 401 -22.85 9.72 -19.24
CA GLU A 401 -22.13 10.87 -18.69
C GLU A 401 -20.67 10.55 -18.35
N ALA A 402 -20.37 9.31 -17.98
CA ALA A 402 -19.02 8.83 -17.67
C ALA A 402 -18.14 8.66 -18.93
N MET A 403 -18.64 8.83 -20.11
CA MET A 403 -17.82 8.78 -21.35
C MET A 403 -16.71 9.81 -21.39
N THR A 404 -16.71 10.80 -20.50
CA THR A 404 -15.66 11.82 -20.41
C THR A 404 -14.63 11.53 -19.31
N SER A 405 -14.91 10.62 -18.36
CA SER A 405 -14.01 10.32 -17.23
C SER A 405 -13.31 8.98 -17.40
N ILE A 406 -12.00 9.02 -17.56
CA ILE A 406 -11.15 7.84 -17.83
C ILE A 406 -10.46 7.41 -16.54
N ALA A 407 -10.60 6.15 -16.13
CA ALA A 407 -9.82 5.59 -15.03
C ALA A 407 -8.34 5.57 -15.42
N VAL A 408 -7.49 6.08 -14.53
CA VAL A 408 -6.05 6.21 -14.77
C VAL A 408 -5.21 5.37 -13.81
N ARG A 409 -5.73 5.07 -12.63
CA ARG A 409 -5.05 4.25 -11.61
C ARG A 409 -6.01 3.68 -10.59
N VAL A 410 -5.61 2.59 -9.95
CA VAL A 410 -6.36 1.91 -8.88
C VAL A 410 -5.47 1.67 -7.66
N TRP A 411 -6.06 1.67 -6.47
CA TRP A 411 -5.41 1.28 -5.21
C TRP A 411 -6.41 0.52 -4.34
N ALA A 412 -5.92 -0.34 -3.49
CA ALA A 412 -6.70 -1.10 -2.53
C ALA A 412 -6.00 -1.14 -1.16
N GLY A 413 -6.78 -1.12 -0.10
CA GLY A 413 -6.31 -1.23 1.29
C GLY A 413 -7.00 -2.36 2.03
N CYS A 414 -7.04 -2.31 3.35
CA CYS A 414 -7.59 -3.40 4.18
C CYS A 414 -9.04 -3.77 3.82
N GLY A 415 -9.92 -2.81 3.69
CA GLY A 415 -11.31 -3.01 3.25
C GLY A 415 -11.76 -1.83 2.41
N THR A 416 -10.84 -1.21 1.69
CA THR A 416 -11.02 0.07 1.00
C THR A 416 -10.49 -0.02 -0.42
N SER A 417 -11.10 0.70 -1.33
CA SER A 417 -10.75 0.76 -2.74
C SER A 417 -10.76 2.19 -3.24
N TRP A 418 -9.82 2.53 -4.12
CA TRP A 418 -9.76 3.84 -4.75
C TRP A 418 -9.55 3.74 -6.25
N ILE A 419 -10.18 4.66 -6.97
CA ILE A 419 -10.02 4.85 -8.41
C ILE A 419 -9.70 6.32 -8.66
N ALA A 420 -8.61 6.59 -9.35
CA ALA A 420 -8.34 7.90 -9.90
C ALA A 420 -8.93 7.99 -11.31
N VAL A 421 -9.72 9.03 -11.57
CA VAL A 421 -10.31 9.29 -12.87
C VAL A 421 -9.90 10.67 -13.37
N SER A 422 -9.55 10.76 -14.63
CA SER A 422 -9.26 12.01 -15.34
C SER A 422 -10.52 12.42 -16.11
N LYS A 423 -10.85 13.71 -16.07
CA LYS A 423 -11.94 14.31 -16.87
C LYS A 423 -11.49 14.65 -18.27
#